data_b75eff95eea87bc3f7f4a75dfbf1930d
#
_entry.id   b75eff95eea87bc3f7f4a75dfbf1930d
#
_cell.length_a   1.000
_cell.length_b   1.000
_cell.length_c   1.000
_cell.angle_alpha   90.00
_cell.angle_beta   90.00
_cell.angle_gamma   90.00
#
_symmetry.space_group_name_H-M   'P 1'
#
loop_
_entity.id
_entity.type
_entity.pdbx_description
1 polymer ?
#
loop_
_entity_poly.entity_id
_entity_poly.type
_entity_poly.pdbx_seq_one_letter_code
_entity_poly.pdbx_strand_id
1 'polypeptide(L)'
;MATMKNDGSQISKYSPLEGRRQPGEEQCGMHINCCNANGPRGFALIPKTACTIKDNHIYLNLYLPLQATISLNKKNKVHLNVESDYPIHGKVNVNIGVQKKEKFTLALRIPTQIEKMKAYINGEEQEITHKGGYLYIERIWENADKVTLDFKIETKVVKLNNSQAIVRGPLLFARDSRFNDGDIDECATIKCNNQGVIQAKIKKNKTGTFPWITLTVPAVLGTDLENVENKTPKLINFC
;
A
#
# COMPACT_ATOMS: atom_id res chain seq x y z
N MET A 1 15.31 4.31 3.11
CA MET A 1 14.31 3.80 2.13
C MET A 1 14.96 2.69 1.33
N ALA A 2 14.30 1.57 1.13
CA ALA A 2 14.82 0.50 0.28
C ALA A 2 14.33 0.72 -1.14
N THR A 3 15.17 0.49 -2.11
CA THR A 3 14.83 0.58 -3.53
C THR A 3 15.30 -0.67 -4.23
N MET A 4 14.54 -1.10 -5.18
CA MET A 4 14.76 -2.34 -5.92
C MET A 4 14.80 -2.06 -7.42
N LYS A 5 15.68 -2.71 -8.16
CA LYS A 5 15.62 -2.72 -9.62
C LYS A 5 14.31 -3.36 -10.08
N ASN A 6 13.84 -2.97 -11.28
CA ASN A 6 12.57 -3.47 -11.83
C ASN A 6 12.52 -4.99 -12.02
N ASP A 7 13.67 -5.60 -12.23
CA ASP A 7 13.83 -7.05 -12.37
C ASP A 7 13.96 -7.78 -11.02
N GLY A 8 13.99 -7.02 -9.91
CA GLY A 8 14.18 -7.57 -8.58
C GLY A 8 15.60 -8.02 -8.26
N SER A 9 16.56 -7.85 -9.18
CA SER A 9 17.92 -8.38 -9.04
C SER A 9 18.76 -7.66 -8.01
N GLN A 10 18.46 -6.43 -7.68
CA GLN A 10 19.20 -5.63 -6.69
C GLN A 10 18.25 -4.85 -5.79
N ILE A 11 18.54 -4.88 -4.49
CA ILE A 11 17.86 -4.07 -3.48
C ILE A 11 18.90 -3.19 -2.81
N SER A 12 18.76 -1.86 -2.95
CA SER A 12 19.51 -0.91 -2.14
C SER A 12 18.73 -0.58 -0.89
N LYS A 13 19.33 -0.78 0.27
CA LYS A 13 18.72 -0.52 1.59
C LYS A 13 19.24 0.76 2.21
N TYR A 14 20.32 1.28 1.70
CA TYR A 14 20.85 2.57 2.04
C TYR A 14 20.54 3.56 0.93
N SER A 15 20.02 4.72 1.30
CA SER A 15 19.91 5.85 0.41
C SER A 15 20.33 7.07 1.24
N PRO A 16 21.20 7.94 0.72
CA PRO A 16 21.45 9.21 1.36
C PRO A 16 20.13 9.98 1.46
N LEU A 17 19.95 10.76 2.52
CA LEU A 17 18.80 11.62 2.66
C LEU A 17 18.82 12.77 1.66
N GLU A 18 20.02 13.14 1.23
CA GLU A 18 20.27 14.16 0.24
C GLU A 18 21.30 13.65 -0.79
N GLY A 19 21.22 14.15 -2.03
CA GLY A 19 22.13 13.78 -3.10
C GLY A 19 21.73 12.57 -3.93
N ARG A 20 22.62 12.12 -4.79
CA ARG A 20 22.37 10.99 -5.70
C ARG A 20 22.43 9.66 -4.95
N ARG A 21 21.48 8.79 -5.27
CA ARG A 21 21.46 7.44 -4.75
C ARG A 21 22.60 6.61 -5.30
N GLN A 22 23.32 5.92 -4.43
CA GLN A 22 24.37 4.98 -4.77
C GLN A 22 23.85 3.53 -4.75
N PRO A 23 24.34 2.64 -5.61
CA PRO A 23 24.14 1.20 -5.51
C PRO A 23 24.61 0.64 -4.15
N GLY A 24 23.99 -0.45 -3.70
CA GLY A 24 24.25 -0.99 -2.38
C GLY A 24 25.70 -1.39 -2.09
N GLU A 25 26.40 -1.90 -3.09
CA GLU A 25 27.83 -2.28 -2.98
C GLU A 25 28.74 -1.05 -2.82
N GLU A 26 28.45 0.03 -3.50
CA GLU A 26 29.21 1.27 -3.43
C GLU A 26 28.98 2.03 -2.12
N GLN A 27 27.81 1.83 -1.50
CA GLN A 27 27.45 2.54 -0.26
C GLN A 27 28.28 2.12 0.95
N CYS A 28 28.75 0.88 1.03
CA CYS A 28 29.43 0.34 2.19
C CYS A 28 30.80 -0.26 1.89
N GLY A 29 31.21 -0.39 0.63
CA GLY A 29 32.44 -1.07 0.25
C GLY A 29 32.51 -2.53 0.68
N MET A 30 31.38 -3.15 1.01
CA MET A 30 31.26 -4.52 1.51
C MET A 30 30.11 -5.26 0.84
N HIS A 31 30.36 -6.48 0.41
CA HIS A 31 29.33 -7.36 -0.18
C HIS A 31 28.31 -7.85 0.85
N ILE A 32 28.68 -7.93 2.13
CA ILE A 32 27.83 -8.38 3.22
C ILE A 32 27.80 -7.31 4.30
N ASN A 33 26.60 -6.82 4.61
CA ASN A 33 26.38 -5.86 5.68
C ASN A 33 25.14 -6.23 6.51
N CYS A 34 24.96 -5.56 7.64
CA CYS A 34 23.83 -5.79 8.55
C CYS A 34 22.46 -5.69 7.86
N CYS A 35 22.32 -4.85 6.86
CA CYS A 35 21.05 -4.65 6.15
C CYS A 35 20.72 -5.78 5.19
N ASN A 36 21.72 -6.43 4.60
CA ASN A 36 21.52 -7.62 3.77
C ASN A 36 20.99 -8.80 4.60
N ALA A 37 21.39 -8.91 5.86
CA ALA A 37 20.86 -9.91 6.77
C ALA A 37 19.47 -9.51 7.34
N ASN A 38 19.31 -8.27 7.78
CA ASN A 38 18.10 -7.83 8.48
C ASN A 38 16.91 -7.53 7.56
N GLY A 39 17.15 -7.13 6.30
CA GLY A 39 16.07 -6.92 5.33
C GLY A 39 15.22 -8.19 5.11
N PRO A 40 15.80 -9.33 4.74
CA PRO A 40 15.07 -10.60 4.61
C PRO A 40 14.39 -11.04 5.90
N ARG A 41 14.97 -10.78 7.08
CA ARG A 41 14.32 -11.05 8.37
C ARG A 41 13.04 -10.27 8.55
N GLY A 42 13.01 -8.99 8.12
CA GLY A 42 11.79 -8.18 8.13
C GLY A 42 10.71 -8.80 7.24
N PHE A 43 11.06 -9.22 6.02
CA PHE A 43 10.11 -9.90 5.13
C PHE A 43 9.60 -11.23 5.69
N ALA A 44 10.45 -12.00 6.38
CA ALA A 44 10.07 -13.26 7.01
C ALA A 44 9.05 -13.10 8.16
N LEU A 45 8.86 -11.89 8.69
CA LEU A 45 7.80 -11.59 9.68
C LEU A 45 6.42 -11.40 9.03
N ILE A 46 6.34 -11.09 7.74
CA ILE A 46 5.06 -10.84 7.05
C ILE A 46 4.08 -12.00 7.23
N PRO A 47 4.43 -13.27 6.94
CA PRO A 47 3.50 -14.39 7.12
C PRO A 47 3.05 -14.57 8.57
N LYS A 48 3.89 -14.22 9.54
CA LYS A 48 3.59 -14.34 10.98
C LYS A 48 2.67 -13.24 11.50
N THR A 49 2.67 -12.09 10.84
CA THR A 49 1.93 -10.90 11.29
C THR A 49 0.74 -10.57 10.42
N ALA A 50 0.66 -11.09 9.19
CA ALA A 50 -0.43 -10.80 8.25
C ALA A 50 -1.80 -11.20 8.82
N CYS A 51 -1.86 -12.34 9.52
CA CYS A 51 -3.05 -12.80 10.19
C CYS A 51 -2.65 -13.37 11.56
N THR A 52 -3.31 -12.90 12.62
CA THR A 52 -3.04 -13.32 14.01
C THR A 52 -4.32 -13.67 14.75
N ILE A 53 -4.20 -14.41 15.85
CA ILE A 53 -5.33 -14.79 16.69
C ILE A 53 -5.08 -14.41 18.15
N LYS A 54 -6.12 -13.91 18.81
CA LYS A 54 -6.15 -13.69 20.25
C LYS A 54 -7.59 -13.80 20.74
N ASP A 55 -7.85 -14.58 21.78
CA ASP A 55 -9.14 -14.66 22.50
C ASP A 55 -10.36 -14.83 21.55
N ASN A 56 -10.32 -15.82 20.67
CA ASN A 56 -11.36 -16.08 19.67
C ASN A 56 -11.58 -14.93 18.65
N HIS A 57 -10.65 -13.99 18.55
CA HIS A 57 -10.62 -12.95 17.52
C HIS A 57 -9.53 -13.29 16.50
N ILE A 58 -9.89 -13.26 15.23
CA ILE A 58 -8.98 -13.38 14.12
C ILE A 58 -8.70 -11.97 13.58
N TYR A 59 -7.45 -11.53 13.66
CA TYR A 59 -7.00 -10.23 13.20
C TYR A 59 -6.38 -10.36 11.81
N LEU A 60 -6.97 -9.73 10.81
CA LEU A 60 -6.36 -9.56 9.50
C LEU A 60 -5.64 -8.20 9.45
N ASN A 61 -4.31 -8.24 9.57
CA ASN A 61 -3.48 -7.06 9.74
C ASN A 61 -2.94 -6.50 8.42
N LEU A 62 -2.76 -7.37 7.41
CA LEU A 62 -2.23 -7.00 6.10
C LEU A 62 -3.15 -7.53 5.00
N TYR A 63 -3.46 -6.67 4.04
CA TYR A 63 -4.31 -7.01 2.89
C TYR A 63 -3.47 -7.45 1.68
N LEU A 64 -2.63 -8.43 1.89
CA LEU A 64 -1.92 -9.13 0.82
C LEU A 64 -2.79 -10.28 0.30
N PRO A 65 -2.67 -10.69 -0.98
CA PRO A 65 -3.20 -11.96 -1.43
C PRO A 65 -2.60 -13.08 -0.57
N LEU A 66 -3.42 -13.74 0.24
CA LEU A 66 -2.96 -14.78 1.16
C LEU A 66 -4.02 -15.85 1.42
N GLN A 67 -3.57 -17.01 1.81
CA GLN A 67 -4.38 -18.07 2.37
C GLN A 67 -3.87 -18.36 3.78
N ALA A 68 -4.77 -18.38 4.76
CA ALA A 68 -4.44 -18.69 6.15
C ALA A 68 -5.35 -19.77 6.70
N THR A 69 -4.77 -20.71 7.44
CA THR A 69 -5.51 -21.70 8.22
C THR A 69 -5.26 -21.45 9.68
N ILE A 70 -6.31 -21.13 10.42
CA ILE A 70 -6.26 -20.67 11.80
C ILE A 70 -7.02 -21.68 12.65
N SER A 71 -6.39 -22.19 13.72
CA SER A 71 -7.04 -23.03 14.70
C SER A 71 -7.65 -22.15 15.79
N LEU A 72 -8.99 -21.98 15.80
CA LEU A 72 -9.69 -21.27 16.88
C LEU A 72 -9.62 -22.06 18.17
N ASN A 73 -9.77 -23.38 18.06
CA ASN A 73 -9.68 -24.32 19.15
C ASN A 73 -9.16 -25.68 18.63
N LYS A 74 -9.04 -26.69 19.50
CA LYS A 74 -8.53 -28.01 19.10
C LYS A 74 -9.38 -28.72 18.02
N LYS A 75 -10.62 -28.30 17.80
CA LYS A 75 -11.59 -29.00 16.93
C LYS A 75 -11.96 -28.24 15.67
N ASN A 76 -11.84 -26.90 15.66
CA ASN A 76 -12.28 -26.06 14.54
C ASN A 76 -11.14 -25.26 13.92
N LYS A 77 -11.05 -25.36 12.60
CA LYS A 77 -10.14 -24.57 11.77
C LYS A 77 -10.96 -23.62 10.91
N VAL A 78 -10.48 -22.39 10.84
CA VAL A 78 -10.99 -21.36 9.92
C VAL A 78 -9.99 -21.20 8.79
N HIS A 79 -10.47 -21.24 7.58
CA HIS A 79 -9.68 -20.94 6.38
C HIS A 79 -10.06 -19.55 5.89
N LEU A 80 -9.09 -18.68 5.76
CA LEU A 80 -9.26 -17.37 5.13
C LEU A 80 -8.53 -17.39 3.79
N ASN A 81 -9.24 -16.96 2.73
CA ASN A 81 -8.64 -16.65 1.44
C ASN A 81 -8.86 -15.16 1.16
N VAL A 82 -7.77 -14.38 1.13
CA VAL A 82 -7.79 -12.94 0.91
C VAL A 82 -7.37 -12.64 -0.52
N GLU A 83 -8.25 -11.99 -1.25
CA GLU A 83 -8.02 -11.49 -2.59
C GLU A 83 -7.97 -9.96 -2.56
N SER A 84 -6.85 -9.39 -2.94
CA SER A 84 -6.64 -7.95 -2.81
C SER A 84 -5.57 -7.46 -3.78
N ASP A 85 -5.81 -6.29 -4.34
CA ASP A 85 -4.81 -5.46 -5.04
C ASP A 85 -4.44 -4.21 -4.20
N TYR A 86 -4.82 -4.19 -2.92
CA TYR A 86 -4.44 -3.10 -2.01
C TYR A 86 -2.91 -3.00 -1.89
N PRO A 87 -2.31 -1.83 -1.96
CA PRO A 87 -2.89 -0.49 -1.94
C PRO A 87 -3.13 0.15 -3.33
N ILE A 88 -3.09 -0.61 -4.41
CA ILE A 88 -3.35 -0.08 -5.76
C ILE A 88 -4.84 0.26 -5.91
N HIS A 89 -5.67 -0.71 -5.58
CA HIS A 89 -7.13 -0.59 -5.53
C HIS A 89 -7.63 -0.81 -4.10
N GLY A 90 -8.76 -0.22 -3.76
CA GLY A 90 -9.29 -0.27 -2.40
C GLY A 90 -10.09 -1.52 -2.08
N LYS A 91 -10.40 -2.35 -3.08
CA LYS A 91 -11.25 -3.52 -2.88
C LYS A 91 -10.47 -4.70 -2.31
N VAL A 92 -10.96 -5.24 -1.19
CA VAL A 92 -10.43 -6.44 -0.53
C VAL A 92 -11.57 -7.43 -0.32
N ASN A 93 -11.39 -8.66 -0.77
CA ASN A 93 -12.32 -9.74 -0.53
C ASN A 93 -11.68 -10.74 0.45
N VAL A 94 -12.43 -11.10 1.49
CA VAL A 94 -12.04 -12.13 2.46
C VAL A 94 -13.08 -13.24 2.39
N ASN A 95 -12.73 -14.37 1.82
CA ASN A 95 -13.57 -15.54 1.76
C ASN A 95 -13.27 -16.43 2.98
N ILE A 96 -14.33 -16.88 3.65
CA ILE A 96 -14.26 -17.60 4.91
C ILE A 96 -14.70 -19.04 4.70
N GLY A 97 -13.83 -19.97 5.05
CA GLY A 97 -14.13 -21.41 5.07
C GLY A 97 -14.16 -21.92 6.51
N VAL A 98 -15.25 -22.57 6.90
CA VAL A 98 -15.40 -23.25 8.20
C VAL A 98 -15.99 -24.64 7.97
N GLN A 99 -15.54 -25.64 8.73
CA GLN A 99 -16.09 -26.99 8.64
C GLN A 99 -17.50 -27.09 9.26
N LYS A 100 -17.73 -26.32 10.31
CA LYS A 100 -19.01 -26.19 11.01
C LYS A 100 -19.23 -24.71 11.32
N LYS A 101 -20.51 -24.32 11.42
CA LYS A 101 -20.86 -22.97 11.88
C LYS A 101 -20.17 -22.67 13.20
N GLU A 102 -19.47 -21.55 13.26
CA GLU A 102 -18.64 -21.17 14.40
C GLU A 102 -18.77 -19.69 14.70
N LYS A 103 -18.93 -19.36 15.98
CA LYS A 103 -18.98 -17.97 16.44
C LYS A 103 -17.57 -17.48 16.73
N PHE A 104 -17.12 -16.46 15.99
CA PHE A 104 -15.88 -15.75 16.28
C PHE A 104 -15.96 -14.31 15.77
N THR A 105 -15.00 -13.50 16.21
CA THR A 105 -14.85 -12.13 15.74
C THR A 105 -13.76 -12.06 14.66
N LEU A 106 -14.10 -11.50 13.50
CA LEU A 106 -13.13 -11.10 12.49
C LEU A 106 -12.79 -9.63 12.69
N ALA A 107 -11.53 -9.34 13.03
CA ALA A 107 -11.01 -8.00 13.22
C ALA A 107 -10.20 -7.60 11.97
N LEU A 108 -10.69 -6.63 11.22
CA LEU A 108 -10.13 -6.17 9.96
C LEU A 108 -9.45 -4.82 10.17
N ARG A 109 -8.15 -4.73 9.91
CA ARG A 109 -7.39 -3.49 10.11
C ARG A 109 -7.91 -2.38 9.22
N ILE A 110 -8.07 -1.17 9.78
CA ILE A 110 -8.34 0.05 9.03
C ILE A 110 -7.02 0.79 8.86
N PRO A 111 -6.48 0.89 7.63
CA PRO A 111 -5.25 1.64 7.41
C PRO A 111 -5.46 3.13 7.74
N THR A 112 -4.50 3.74 8.43
CA THR A 112 -4.61 5.13 8.93
C THR A 112 -4.77 6.17 7.82
N GLN A 113 -4.36 5.84 6.59
CA GLN A 113 -4.48 6.71 5.42
C GLN A 113 -5.86 6.65 4.75
N ILE A 114 -6.77 5.80 5.25
CA ILE A 114 -8.11 5.63 4.70
C ILE A 114 -9.11 6.44 5.51
N GLU A 115 -9.70 7.43 4.90
CA GLU A 115 -10.70 8.30 5.52
C GLU A 115 -12.13 7.76 5.37
N LYS A 116 -12.38 7.05 4.25
CA LYS A 116 -13.71 6.50 3.94
C LYS A 116 -13.60 5.07 3.49
N MET A 117 -14.45 4.22 4.05
CA MET A 117 -14.57 2.82 3.66
C MET A 117 -16.00 2.34 3.74
N LYS A 118 -16.29 1.29 3.00
CA LYS A 118 -17.53 0.51 3.10
C LYS A 118 -17.17 -0.94 3.38
N ALA A 119 -18.03 -1.63 4.11
CA ALA A 119 -17.90 -3.05 4.39
C ALA A 119 -19.19 -3.79 4.01
N TYR A 120 -19.04 -4.96 3.43
CA TYR A 120 -20.17 -5.79 3.02
C TYR A 120 -19.96 -7.21 3.52
N ILE A 121 -21.04 -7.86 3.93
CA ILE A 121 -21.07 -9.30 4.23
C ILE A 121 -22.06 -9.94 3.26
N ASN A 122 -21.58 -10.87 2.44
CA ASN A 122 -22.39 -11.55 1.42
C ASN A 122 -23.12 -10.59 0.46
N GLY A 123 -22.54 -9.40 0.24
CA GLY A 123 -23.10 -8.36 -0.62
C GLY A 123 -23.97 -7.32 0.09
N GLU A 124 -24.32 -7.53 1.35
CA GLU A 124 -25.11 -6.58 2.15
C GLU A 124 -24.19 -5.60 2.88
N GLU A 125 -24.44 -4.30 2.72
CA GLU A 125 -23.64 -3.24 3.37
C GLU A 125 -23.85 -3.29 4.89
N GLN A 126 -22.74 -3.19 5.62
CA GLN A 126 -22.73 -3.25 7.08
C GLN A 126 -22.40 -1.88 7.66
N GLU A 127 -23.03 -1.58 8.80
CA GLU A 127 -22.63 -0.42 9.59
C GLU A 127 -21.22 -0.63 10.16
N ILE A 128 -20.39 0.41 10.03
CA ILE A 128 -18.98 0.34 10.43
C ILE A 128 -18.81 0.83 11.86
N THR A 129 -18.63 -0.13 12.76
CA THR A 129 -18.19 0.16 14.12
C THR A 129 -16.73 -0.22 14.26
N HIS A 130 -15.86 0.76 14.52
CA HIS A 130 -14.42 0.54 14.62
C HIS A 130 -13.86 1.00 15.97
N LYS A 131 -12.84 0.29 16.43
CA LYS A 131 -12.11 0.61 17.67
C LYS A 131 -10.64 0.24 17.51
N GLY A 132 -9.74 1.11 17.96
CA GLY A 132 -8.30 0.81 17.95
C GLY A 132 -7.71 0.49 16.58
N GLY A 133 -8.27 1.08 15.50
CA GLY A 133 -7.80 0.85 14.13
C GLY A 133 -8.29 -0.45 13.49
N TYR A 134 -9.30 -1.09 14.05
CA TYR A 134 -9.94 -2.29 13.50
C TYR A 134 -11.45 -2.14 13.41
N LEU A 135 -12.01 -2.69 12.34
CA LEU A 135 -13.42 -3.03 12.21
C LEU A 135 -13.63 -4.42 12.81
N TYR A 136 -14.52 -4.54 13.78
CA TYR A 136 -14.85 -5.82 14.43
C TYR A 136 -16.17 -6.33 13.91
N ILE A 137 -16.19 -7.57 13.39
CA ILE A 137 -17.39 -8.26 12.93
C ILE A 137 -17.55 -9.52 13.76
N GLU A 138 -18.45 -9.52 14.74
CA GLU A 138 -18.79 -10.68 15.53
C GLU A 138 -20.08 -11.33 15.01
N ARG A 139 -20.00 -12.59 14.59
CA ARG A 139 -21.16 -13.35 14.15
C ARG A 139 -20.89 -14.85 14.17
N ILE A 140 -21.94 -15.64 13.94
CA ILE A 140 -21.80 -17.05 13.58
C ILE A 140 -21.48 -17.11 12.09
N TRP A 141 -20.27 -17.57 11.77
CA TRP A 141 -19.79 -17.69 10.39
C TRP A 141 -20.18 -19.05 9.80
N GLU A 142 -20.51 -19.02 8.52
CA GLU A 142 -20.83 -20.20 7.72
C GLU A 142 -19.78 -20.39 6.61
N ASN A 143 -19.71 -21.61 6.07
CA ASN A 143 -18.81 -21.88 4.97
C ASN A 143 -19.21 -21.06 3.73
N ALA A 144 -18.22 -20.51 3.05
CA ALA A 144 -18.34 -19.59 1.91
C ALA A 144 -18.90 -18.19 2.24
N ASP A 145 -19.00 -17.81 3.52
CA ASP A 145 -19.23 -16.41 3.86
C ASP A 145 -18.11 -15.52 3.28
N LYS A 146 -18.50 -14.34 2.83
CA LYS A 146 -17.58 -13.39 2.19
C LYS A 146 -17.71 -12.01 2.83
N VAL A 147 -16.59 -11.46 3.26
CA VAL A 147 -16.47 -10.04 3.62
C VAL A 147 -15.80 -9.29 2.49
N THR A 148 -16.38 -8.18 2.07
CA THR A 148 -15.76 -7.25 1.12
C THR A 148 -15.57 -5.91 1.79
N LEU A 149 -14.33 -5.40 1.75
CA LEU A 149 -14.01 -4.02 2.12
C LEU A 149 -13.79 -3.20 0.86
N ASP A 150 -14.24 -1.97 0.88
CA ASP A 150 -14.01 -1.00 -0.19
C ASP A 150 -13.43 0.28 0.42
N PHE A 151 -12.12 0.45 0.30
CA PHE A 151 -11.37 1.61 0.77
C PHE A 151 -11.33 2.69 -0.30
N LYS A 152 -11.77 3.88 0.02
CA LYS A 152 -11.56 5.03 -0.87
C LYS A 152 -10.11 5.51 -0.74
N ILE A 153 -9.27 5.13 -1.71
CA ILE A 153 -7.86 5.54 -1.74
C ILE A 153 -7.72 6.80 -2.58
N GLU A 154 -7.40 7.91 -1.95
CA GLU A 154 -7.16 9.18 -2.61
C GLU A 154 -5.69 9.38 -2.94
N THR A 155 -5.41 10.10 -4.03
CA THR A 155 -4.07 10.59 -4.35
C THR A 155 -3.97 12.02 -3.88
N LYS A 156 -2.96 12.31 -3.05
CA LYS A 156 -2.79 13.61 -2.40
C LYS A 156 -1.37 14.14 -2.61
N VAL A 157 -1.27 15.45 -2.66
CA VAL A 157 -0.02 16.17 -2.54
C VAL A 157 0.18 16.55 -1.09
N VAL A 158 1.28 16.12 -0.52
CA VAL A 158 1.75 16.56 0.81
C VAL A 158 2.82 17.61 0.60
N LYS A 159 2.63 18.77 1.23
CA LYS A 159 3.60 19.87 1.22
C LYS A 159 4.45 19.79 2.47
N LEU A 160 5.76 19.89 2.30
CA LEU A 160 6.74 19.97 3.38
C LEU A 160 7.76 21.05 3.02
N ASN A 161 7.73 22.15 3.72
CA ASN A 161 8.50 23.36 3.39
C ASN A 161 8.25 23.76 1.92
N ASN A 162 9.30 23.92 1.12
CA ASN A 162 9.24 24.28 -0.29
C ASN A 162 9.14 23.05 -1.23
N SER A 163 8.83 21.88 -0.70
CA SER A 163 8.77 20.64 -1.46
C SER A 163 7.37 20.05 -1.47
N GLN A 164 7.09 19.27 -2.51
CA GLN A 164 5.85 18.51 -2.65
C GLN A 164 6.18 17.02 -2.77
N ALA A 165 5.34 16.19 -2.17
CA ALA A 165 5.37 14.73 -2.35
C ALA A 165 3.99 14.23 -2.76
N ILE A 166 3.94 13.25 -3.65
CA ILE A 166 2.70 12.59 -4.04
C ILE A 166 2.55 11.32 -3.21
N VAL A 167 1.43 11.22 -2.52
CA VAL A 167 1.06 10.02 -1.76
C VAL A 167 -0.27 9.46 -2.25
N ARG A 168 -0.40 8.14 -2.25
CA ARG A 168 -1.66 7.45 -2.51
C ARG A 168 -1.82 6.30 -1.53
N GLY A 169 -2.73 6.46 -0.57
CA GLY A 169 -2.77 5.56 0.58
C GLY A 169 -1.39 5.49 1.24
N PRO A 170 -0.81 4.29 1.46
CA PRO A 170 0.52 4.14 2.06
C PRO A 170 1.69 4.29 1.06
N LEU A 171 1.42 4.54 -0.20
CA LEU A 171 2.45 4.64 -1.23
C LEU A 171 2.93 6.07 -1.41
N LEU A 172 4.24 6.25 -1.47
CA LEU A 172 4.92 7.49 -1.85
C LEU A 172 5.47 7.33 -3.27
N PHE A 173 5.24 8.33 -4.11
CA PHE A 173 5.64 8.32 -5.51
C PHE A 173 6.74 9.34 -5.78
N ALA A 174 7.68 8.97 -6.63
CA ALA A 174 8.80 9.80 -7.04
C ALA A 174 8.88 9.92 -8.57
N ARG A 175 9.58 10.94 -9.06
CA ARG A 175 9.94 11.04 -10.48
C ARG A 175 10.97 9.99 -10.83
N ASP A 176 10.97 9.56 -12.07
CA ASP A 176 11.89 8.54 -12.58
C ASP A 176 12.36 8.90 -13.99
N SER A 177 13.67 8.94 -14.21
CA SER A 177 14.28 9.29 -15.49
C SER A 177 13.87 8.36 -16.66
N ARG A 178 13.37 7.16 -16.36
CA ARG A 178 12.89 6.20 -17.36
C ARG A 178 11.67 6.67 -18.14
N PHE A 179 10.92 7.65 -17.62
CA PHE A 179 9.72 8.16 -18.29
C PHE A 179 10.00 9.14 -19.41
N ASN A 180 11.21 9.72 -19.48
CA ASN A 180 11.61 10.72 -20.49
C ASN A 180 10.60 11.88 -20.65
N ASP A 181 9.96 12.30 -19.56
CA ASP A 181 8.92 13.34 -19.54
C ASP A 181 9.42 14.68 -18.97
N GLY A 182 10.72 14.87 -18.94
CA GLY A 182 11.44 16.08 -18.52
C GLY A 182 12.73 15.73 -17.78
N ASP A 183 13.54 16.73 -17.49
CA ASP A 183 14.75 16.54 -16.68
C ASP A 183 14.35 16.10 -15.27
N ILE A 184 15.00 15.04 -14.76
CA ILE A 184 14.72 14.49 -13.44
C ILE A 184 15.07 15.46 -12.31
N ASP A 185 16.05 16.29 -12.54
CA ASP A 185 16.52 17.30 -11.58
C ASP A 185 15.70 18.61 -11.67
N GLU A 186 14.84 18.74 -12.69
CA GLU A 186 13.96 19.89 -12.83
C GLU A 186 12.83 19.88 -11.82
N CYS A 187 12.56 21.02 -11.18
CA CYS A 187 11.44 21.15 -10.23
C CYS A 187 10.10 20.83 -10.91
N ALA A 188 9.32 19.98 -10.30
CA ALA A 188 7.96 19.63 -10.76
C ALA A 188 6.94 20.06 -9.73
N THR A 189 6.17 21.11 -10.05
CA THR A 189 5.12 21.65 -9.16
C THR A 189 3.75 21.12 -9.57
N ILE A 190 3.04 20.53 -8.63
CA ILE A 190 1.74 19.91 -8.85
C ILE A 190 0.65 20.82 -8.31
N LYS A 191 -0.31 21.17 -9.16
CA LYS A 191 -1.52 21.91 -8.76
C LYS A 191 -2.51 20.94 -8.11
N CYS A 192 -2.96 21.25 -6.92
CA CYS A 192 -3.93 20.46 -6.16
C CYS A 192 -5.04 21.36 -5.60
N ASN A 193 -6.16 20.78 -5.19
CA ASN A 193 -7.21 21.52 -4.48
C ASN A 193 -6.76 21.88 -3.04
N ASN A 194 -7.60 22.61 -2.31
CA ASN A 194 -7.30 23.05 -0.93
C ASN A 194 -7.06 21.92 0.05
N GLN A 195 -7.53 20.70 -0.26
CA GLN A 195 -7.31 19.48 0.54
C GLN A 195 -6.08 18.68 0.08
N GLY A 196 -5.32 19.19 -0.89
CA GLY A 196 -4.19 18.49 -1.50
C GLY A 196 -4.58 17.36 -2.45
N VAL A 197 -5.88 17.12 -2.67
CA VAL A 197 -6.33 16.01 -3.53
C VAL A 197 -6.11 16.35 -4.99
N ILE A 198 -5.58 15.40 -5.74
CA ILE A 198 -5.37 15.47 -7.19
C ILE A 198 -6.01 14.29 -7.90
N GLN A 199 -6.41 14.54 -9.15
CA GLN A 199 -6.79 13.46 -10.05
C GLN A 199 -5.53 12.89 -10.71
N ALA A 200 -5.30 11.58 -10.55
CA ALA A 200 -4.19 10.88 -11.16
C ALA A 200 -4.70 9.67 -11.95
N LYS A 201 -4.10 9.44 -13.12
CA LYS A 201 -4.31 8.18 -13.85
C LYS A 201 -3.34 7.14 -13.31
N ILE A 202 -3.88 5.99 -12.89
CA ILE A 202 -3.09 4.90 -12.35
C ILE A 202 -2.90 3.86 -13.46
N LYS A 203 -1.67 3.42 -13.65
CA LYS A 203 -1.33 2.34 -14.55
C LYS A 203 -0.49 1.29 -13.83
N LYS A 204 -0.92 0.03 -13.88
CA LYS A 204 -0.13 -1.12 -13.44
C LYS A 204 0.73 -1.57 -14.61
N ASN A 205 2.03 -1.47 -14.45
CA ASN A 205 2.99 -1.88 -15.48
C ASN A 205 3.52 -3.28 -15.14
N LYS A 206 3.71 -4.08 -16.18
CA LYS A 206 4.32 -5.41 -16.10
C LYS A 206 5.60 -5.41 -16.93
N THR A 207 6.60 -4.69 -16.48
CA THR A 207 7.94 -4.76 -17.05
C THR A 207 8.86 -5.45 -16.06
N GLY A 208 9.54 -6.50 -16.48
CA GLY A 208 10.35 -7.33 -15.59
C GLY A 208 9.50 -8.32 -14.76
N THR A 209 10.10 -8.86 -13.72
CA THR A 209 9.53 -9.93 -12.88
C THR A 209 8.44 -9.42 -11.95
N PHE A 210 8.46 -8.13 -11.59
CA PHE A 210 7.54 -7.55 -10.60
C PHE A 210 6.69 -6.43 -11.21
N PRO A 211 5.38 -6.43 -10.93
CA PRO A 211 4.52 -5.32 -11.32
C PRO A 211 4.86 -4.06 -10.50
N TRP A 212 4.83 -2.92 -11.15
CA TRP A 212 4.99 -1.62 -10.53
C TRP A 212 3.89 -0.65 -11.00
N ILE A 213 3.71 0.45 -10.27
CA ILE A 213 2.60 1.36 -10.50
C ILE A 213 3.15 2.69 -10.97
N THR A 214 2.52 3.25 -11.98
CA THR A 214 2.76 4.62 -12.43
C THR A 214 1.54 5.47 -12.14
N LEU A 215 1.75 6.66 -11.61
CA LEU A 215 0.78 7.74 -11.56
C LEU A 215 1.12 8.77 -12.62
N THR A 216 0.16 9.13 -13.45
CA THR A 216 0.26 10.27 -14.36
C THR A 216 -0.53 11.43 -13.80
N VAL A 217 0.12 12.55 -13.52
CA VAL A 217 -0.48 13.73 -12.92
C VAL A 217 -0.13 14.98 -13.71
N PRO A 218 -0.99 16.02 -13.73
CA PRO A 218 -0.66 17.32 -14.31
C PRO A 218 0.32 18.06 -13.37
N ALA A 219 1.49 18.42 -13.90
CA ALA A 219 2.52 19.16 -13.18
C ALA A 219 3.15 20.24 -14.08
N VAL A 220 3.67 21.28 -13.48
CA VAL A 220 4.42 22.34 -14.14
C VAL A 220 5.90 22.13 -13.85
N LEU A 221 6.71 22.03 -14.89
CA LEU A 221 8.18 21.87 -14.78
C LEU A 221 8.87 23.23 -14.76
N GLY A 222 10.03 23.27 -14.11
CA GLY A 222 10.92 24.43 -14.06
C GLY A 222 10.36 25.62 -13.29
N THR A 223 9.40 25.41 -12.38
CA THR A 223 8.74 26.48 -11.66
C THR A 223 8.39 26.02 -10.24
N ASP A 224 8.67 26.89 -9.27
CA ASP A 224 8.28 26.70 -7.88
C ASP A 224 6.77 26.98 -7.62
N LEU A 225 6.37 26.81 -6.38
CA LEU A 225 4.98 26.98 -5.95
C LEU A 225 4.48 28.43 -6.07
N GLU A 226 5.37 29.42 -6.00
CA GLU A 226 4.99 30.83 -6.03
C GLU A 226 4.69 31.32 -7.45
N ASN A 227 5.34 30.71 -8.46
CA ASN A 227 5.29 31.17 -9.86
C ASN A 227 4.46 30.25 -10.78
N VAL A 228 3.68 29.33 -10.22
CA VAL A 228 3.01 28.27 -10.99
C VAL A 228 1.65 28.68 -11.58
N GLU A 229 1.01 29.74 -11.07
CA GLU A 229 -0.40 30.06 -11.33
C GLU A 229 -0.73 30.22 -12.82
N ASN A 230 0.11 30.90 -13.59
CA ASN A 230 -0.12 31.23 -14.99
C ASN A 230 0.50 30.23 -15.98
N LYS A 231 1.05 29.10 -15.51
CA LYS A 231 1.69 28.12 -16.38
C LYS A 231 0.78 26.94 -16.68
N THR A 232 0.86 26.46 -17.91
CA THR A 232 0.10 25.30 -18.38
C THR A 232 0.75 24.01 -17.89
N PRO A 233 0.01 23.14 -17.15
CA PRO A 233 0.55 21.85 -16.71
C PRO A 233 0.77 20.89 -17.88
N LYS A 234 1.81 20.08 -17.79
CA LYS A 234 2.03 18.89 -18.63
C LYS A 234 1.71 17.64 -17.82
N LEU A 235 1.45 16.53 -18.50
CA LEU A 235 1.28 15.23 -17.86
C LEU A 235 2.64 14.63 -17.55
N ILE A 236 2.92 14.43 -16.26
CA ILE A 236 4.19 13.89 -15.75
C ILE A 236 3.93 12.57 -15.02
N ASN A 237 4.84 11.61 -15.19
CA ASN A 237 4.75 10.29 -14.59
C ASN A 237 5.59 10.20 -13.31
N PHE A 238 5.03 9.49 -12.35
CA PHE A 238 5.66 9.18 -11.05
C PHE A 238 5.51 7.67 -10.76
N CYS A 239 6.49 7.05 -10.12
CA CYS A 239 6.44 5.65 -9.69
C CYS A 239 6.91 5.44 -8.25
#